data_a10fe1585f39195e5a1bf61b66f1f510
#
_entry.id   a10fe1585f39195e5a1bf61b66f1f510
#
_cell.length_a   1.000
_cell.length_b   1.000
_cell.length_c   1.000
_cell.angle_alpha   90.00
_cell.angle_beta   90.00
_cell.angle_gamma   90.00
#
_symmetry.space_group_name_H-M   'P 1'
#
loop_
_entity.id
_entity.type
_entity.pdbx_description
1 polymer ?
#
loop_
_entity_poly.entity_id
_entity_poly.type
_entity_poly.pdbx_seq_one_letter_code
_entity_poly.pdbx_strand_id
1 'polypeptide(L)'
;QQAIEQGQTLEQVIQAELALGRTIYGYGRPLAKLDERIPHTLALARELGLAEGKHLQLALAVYRYLKQSKGLSMNIAAIDAALAADIGLSPEEYQLFMSPCFIAGMTPCYLDGRDKPEGAFFPMRCSSVQYHGVARREWT
;
A
#
# COMPACT_ATOMS: atom_id res chain seq x y z
N GLN A 1 7.16 0.91 -16.01
CA GLN A 1 6.59 1.48 -17.22
C GLN A 1 7.60 1.48 -18.39
N GLN A 2 8.81 2.02 -18.23
CA GLN A 2 9.85 2.06 -19.27
C GLN A 2 10.13 0.67 -19.88
N ALA A 3 10.24 -0.37 -19.08
CA ALA A 3 10.47 -1.74 -19.57
C ALA A 3 9.30 -2.27 -20.42
N ILE A 4 8.06 -1.93 -20.06
CA ILE A 4 6.87 -2.29 -20.85
C ILE A 4 6.86 -1.51 -22.19
N GLU A 5 7.25 -0.25 -22.19
CA GLU A 5 7.39 0.55 -23.40
C GLU A 5 8.51 0.01 -24.33
N GLN A 6 9.45 -0.75 -23.79
CA GLN A 6 10.51 -1.46 -24.53
C GLN A 6 10.09 -2.88 -24.96
N GLY A 7 8.80 -3.23 -24.86
CA GLY A 7 8.24 -4.48 -25.38
C GLY A 7 8.25 -5.66 -24.38
N GLN A 8 8.61 -5.45 -23.11
CA GLN A 8 8.48 -6.48 -22.09
C GLN A 8 7.02 -6.59 -21.61
N THR A 9 6.57 -7.80 -21.28
CA THR A 9 5.25 -7.95 -20.65
C THR A 9 5.31 -7.55 -19.18
N LEU A 10 4.15 -7.17 -18.63
CA LEU A 10 4.01 -6.83 -17.20
C LEU A 10 4.54 -7.97 -16.30
N GLU A 11 4.18 -9.20 -16.64
CA GLU A 11 4.58 -10.39 -15.90
C GLU A 11 6.09 -10.59 -15.92
N GLN A 12 6.74 -10.40 -17.06
CA GLN A 12 8.20 -10.51 -17.19
C GLN A 12 8.91 -9.49 -16.31
N VAL A 13 8.44 -8.24 -16.29
CA VAL A 13 9.01 -7.18 -15.44
C VAL A 13 8.85 -7.51 -13.96
N ILE A 14 7.65 -7.93 -13.54
CA ILE A 14 7.40 -8.31 -12.14
C ILE A 14 8.25 -9.50 -11.73
N GLN A 15 8.33 -10.53 -12.57
CA GLN A 15 9.13 -11.72 -12.27
C GLN A 15 10.62 -11.40 -12.18
N ALA A 16 11.14 -10.54 -13.06
CA ALA A 16 12.53 -10.10 -13.01
C ALA A 16 12.87 -9.38 -11.69
N GLU A 17 12.00 -8.46 -11.23
CA GLU A 17 12.19 -7.76 -9.96
C GLU A 17 12.14 -8.73 -8.76
N LEU A 18 11.20 -9.65 -8.76
CA LEU A 18 11.06 -10.66 -7.70
C LEU A 18 12.26 -11.65 -7.69
N ALA A 19 12.78 -12.02 -8.85
CA ALA A 19 13.96 -12.90 -8.96
C ALA A 19 15.23 -12.25 -8.40
N LEU A 20 15.32 -10.91 -8.43
CA LEU A 20 16.39 -10.13 -7.78
C LEU A 20 16.19 -9.95 -6.27
N GLY A 21 15.17 -10.59 -5.68
CA GLY A 21 14.83 -10.44 -4.26
C GLY A 21 14.24 -9.08 -3.90
N ARG A 22 13.82 -8.29 -4.90
CA ARG A 22 13.22 -6.97 -4.67
C ARG A 22 11.76 -7.06 -4.31
N THR A 23 11.32 -6.15 -3.45
CA THR A 23 9.91 -6.01 -3.08
C THR A 23 9.20 -5.10 -4.08
N ILE A 24 8.01 -5.49 -4.51
CA ILE A 24 7.13 -4.60 -5.27
C ILE A 24 6.37 -3.73 -4.28
N TYR A 25 6.84 -2.51 -4.09
CA TYR A 25 6.25 -1.57 -3.13
C TYR A 25 4.81 -1.21 -3.51
N GLY A 26 4.00 -0.95 -2.48
CA GLY A 26 2.57 -0.68 -2.67
C GLY A 26 1.68 -1.93 -2.68
N TYR A 27 2.27 -3.13 -2.56
CA TYR A 27 1.54 -4.40 -2.53
C TYR A 27 1.94 -5.25 -1.33
N GLY A 28 0.92 -5.60 -0.55
CA GLY A 28 1.07 -6.30 0.74
C GLY A 28 0.75 -5.41 1.94
N ARG A 29 0.18 -6.01 2.97
CA ARG A 29 -0.05 -5.41 4.30
C ARG A 29 0.19 -6.47 5.36
N PRO A 30 0.96 -6.16 6.43
CA PRO A 30 1.27 -7.15 7.45
C PRO A 30 0.08 -7.50 8.35
N LEU A 31 -0.88 -6.60 8.51
CA LEU A 31 -1.94 -6.71 9.54
C LEU A 31 -3.37 -6.78 9.00
N ALA A 32 -3.60 -6.54 7.72
CA ALA A 32 -4.93 -6.54 7.15
C ALA A 32 -4.94 -7.11 5.72
N LYS A 33 -6.02 -7.79 5.37
CA LYS A 33 -6.18 -8.39 4.03
C LYS A 33 -6.43 -7.35 2.93
N LEU A 34 -7.13 -6.26 3.28
CA LEU A 34 -7.49 -5.19 2.35
C LEU A 34 -7.16 -3.83 2.99
N ASP A 35 -6.89 -2.84 2.16
CA ASP A 35 -6.73 -1.46 2.57
C ASP A 35 -8.07 -0.73 2.38
N GLU A 36 -8.68 -0.35 3.50
CA GLU A 36 -10.00 0.28 3.56
C GLU A 36 -10.05 1.66 2.88
N ARG A 37 -8.91 2.29 2.65
CA ARG A 37 -8.81 3.59 1.99
C ARG A 37 -8.99 3.49 0.48
N ILE A 38 -8.63 2.36 -0.12
CA ILE A 38 -8.63 2.14 -1.58
C ILE A 38 -10.00 2.40 -2.23
N PRO A 39 -11.12 1.84 -1.74
CA PRO A 39 -12.43 2.08 -2.37
C PRO A 39 -12.80 3.56 -2.43
N HIS A 40 -12.53 4.29 -1.35
CA HIS A 40 -12.83 5.73 -1.26
C HIS A 40 -11.94 6.56 -2.20
N THR A 41 -10.64 6.26 -2.25
CA THR A 41 -9.70 6.95 -3.15
C THR A 41 -10.04 6.69 -4.62
N LEU A 42 -10.41 5.47 -4.98
CA LEU A 42 -10.84 5.16 -6.35
C LEU A 42 -12.18 5.82 -6.72
N ALA A 43 -13.11 5.96 -5.77
CA ALA A 43 -14.34 6.69 -5.99
C ALA A 43 -14.06 8.17 -6.30
N LEU A 44 -13.23 8.80 -5.46
CA LEU A 44 -12.80 10.19 -5.67
C LEU A 44 -12.03 10.36 -7.00
N ALA A 45 -11.16 9.43 -7.35
CA ALA A 45 -10.46 9.48 -8.63
C ALA A 45 -11.42 9.46 -9.82
N ARG A 46 -12.53 8.69 -9.75
CA ARG A 46 -13.57 8.71 -10.79
C ARG A 46 -14.29 10.05 -10.84
N GLU A 47 -14.68 10.61 -9.71
CA GLU A 47 -15.33 11.93 -9.63
C GLU A 47 -14.46 13.04 -10.23
N LEU A 48 -13.16 12.95 -10.05
CA LEU A 48 -12.19 13.91 -10.56
C LEU A 48 -11.71 13.62 -11.99
N GLY A 49 -12.23 12.58 -12.65
CA GLY A 49 -11.83 12.21 -14.01
C GLY A 49 -10.42 11.60 -14.13
N LEU A 50 -9.84 11.12 -13.03
CA LEU A 50 -8.49 10.54 -12.98
C LEU A 50 -8.49 9.01 -13.05
N ALA A 51 -9.64 8.37 -13.11
CA ALA A 51 -9.76 6.91 -13.04
C ALA A 51 -9.09 6.18 -14.23
N GLU A 52 -9.04 6.82 -15.39
CA GLU A 52 -8.46 6.26 -16.63
C GLU A 52 -6.97 6.60 -16.80
N GLY A 53 -6.34 7.15 -15.76
CA GLY A 53 -4.92 7.49 -15.77
C GLY A 53 -4.04 6.28 -16.06
N LYS A 54 -3.02 6.47 -16.88
CA LYS A 54 -2.11 5.43 -17.38
C LYS A 54 -1.41 4.69 -16.24
N HIS A 55 -0.94 5.43 -15.22
CA HIS A 55 -0.23 4.85 -14.08
C HIS A 55 -1.20 4.15 -13.12
N LEU A 56 -2.40 4.70 -12.93
CA LEU A 56 -3.43 4.05 -12.13
C LEU A 56 -3.87 2.73 -12.76
N GLN A 57 -4.10 2.68 -14.07
CA GLN A 57 -4.44 1.45 -14.77
C GLN A 57 -3.30 0.42 -14.69
N LEU A 58 -2.04 0.86 -14.78
CA LEU A 58 -0.88 -0.01 -14.58
C LEU A 58 -0.83 -0.57 -13.15
N ALA A 59 -1.03 0.28 -12.12
CA ALA A 59 -1.05 -0.16 -10.73
C ALA A 59 -2.15 -1.20 -10.46
N LEU A 60 -3.33 -1.03 -11.05
CA LEU A 60 -4.42 -1.99 -10.97
C LEU A 60 -4.10 -3.31 -11.71
N ALA A 61 -3.37 -3.25 -12.83
CA ALA A 61 -2.92 -4.44 -13.54
C ALA A 61 -1.88 -5.24 -12.72
N VAL A 62 -0.91 -4.56 -12.11
CA VAL A 62 0.06 -5.16 -11.17
C VAL A 62 -0.67 -5.81 -9.99
N TYR A 63 -1.67 -5.15 -9.43
CA TYR A 63 -2.48 -5.72 -8.35
C TYR A 63 -3.17 -7.01 -8.77
N ARG A 64 -3.84 -7.03 -9.91
CA ARG A 64 -4.52 -8.24 -10.41
C ARG A 64 -3.55 -9.40 -10.53
N TYR A 65 -2.39 -9.17 -11.12
CA TYR A 65 -1.36 -10.18 -11.27
C TYR A 65 -0.82 -10.69 -9.91
N LEU A 66 -0.42 -9.78 -9.01
CA LEU A 66 0.12 -10.15 -7.70
C LEU A 66 -0.92 -10.80 -6.79
N LYS A 67 -2.18 -10.40 -6.89
CA LYS A 67 -3.28 -11.03 -6.17
C LYS A 67 -3.47 -12.48 -6.59
N GLN A 68 -3.44 -12.74 -7.90
CA GLN A 68 -3.62 -14.08 -8.45
C GLN A 68 -2.40 -14.97 -8.21
N SER A 69 -1.19 -14.45 -8.41
CA SER A 69 0.05 -15.25 -8.37
C SER A 69 0.64 -15.41 -6.96
N LYS A 70 0.45 -14.45 -6.06
CA LYS A 70 1.07 -14.37 -4.73
C LYS A 70 0.10 -14.15 -3.58
N GLY A 71 -1.19 -13.93 -3.85
CA GLY A 71 -2.18 -13.59 -2.83
C GLY A 71 -2.00 -12.19 -2.21
N LEU A 72 -1.13 -11.35 -2.78
CA LEU A 72 -0.83 -10.02 -2.26
C LEU A 72 -1.95 -9.04 -2.56
N SER A 73 -2.32 -8.24 -1.57
CA SER A 73 -3.28 -7.15 -1.73
C SER A 73 -2.56 -5.82 -1.94
N MET A 74 -3.13 -4.97 -2.78
CA MET A 74 -2.69 -3.59 -2.93
C MET A 74 -2.90 -2.81 -1.62
N ASN A 75 -2.04 -1.85 -1.35
CA ASN A 75 -2.23 -0.84 -0.32
C ASN A 75 -2.32 0.56 -0.93
N ILE A 76 -2.68 1.55 -0.11
CA ILE A 76 -2.94 2.90 -0.60
C ILE A 76 -1.73 3.54 -1.28
N ALA A 77 -0.51 3.22 -0.88
CA ALA A 77 0.69 3.84 -1.46
C ALA A 77 0.84 3.56 -2.96
N ALA A 78 0.35 2.40 -3.46
CA ALA A 78 0.36 2.12 -4.89
C ALA A 78 -0.59 3.04 -5.67
N ILE A 79 -1.76 3.33 -5.11
CA ILE A 79 -2.75 4.21 -5.74
C ILE A 79 -2.30 5.66 -5.67
N ASP A 80 -1.84 6.12 -4.52
CA ASP A 80 -1.39 7.50 -4.32
C ASP A 80 -0.21 7.82 -5.25
N ALA A 81 0.78 6.92 -5.35
CA ALA A 81 1.91 7.09 -6.26
C ALA A 81 1.48 7.08 -7.74
N ALA A 82 0.51 6.24 -8.10
CA ALA A 82 0.01 6.17 -9.47
C ALA A 82 -0.77 7.43 -9.85
N LEU A 83 -1.66 7.90 -8.98
CA LEU A 83 -2.41 9.14 -9.19
C LEU A 83 -1.47 10.36 -9.24
N ALA A 84 -0.47 10.42 -8.37
CA ALA A 84 0.55 11.47 -8.40
C ALA A 84 1.28 11.50 -9.75
N ALA A 85 1.68 10.34 -10.27
CA ALA A 85 2.31 10.25 -11.59
C ALA A 85 1.35 10.61 -12.73
N ASP A 86 0.05 10.29 -12.63
CA ASP A 86 -0.95 10.64 -13.64
C ASP A 86 -1.22 12.15 -13.69
N ILE A 87 -1.09 12.88 -12.58
CA ILE A 87 -1.16 14.34 -12.55
C ILE A 87 0.20 15.02 -12.84
N GLY A 88 1.25 14.24 -13.14
CA GLY A 88 2.53 14.74 -13.61
C GLY A 88 3.57 15.03 -12.53
N LEU A 89 3.36 14.61 -11.28
CA LEU A 89 4.38 14.79 -10.23
C LEU A 89 5.57 13.84 -10.45
N SER A 90 6.77 14.35 -10.30
CA SER A 90 7.98 13.56 -10.17
C SER A 90 8.02 12.81 -8.82
N PRO A 91 8.85 11.77 -8.66
CA PRO A 91 9.00 11.08 -7.38
C PRO A 91 9.41 12.01 -6.22
N GLU A 92 10.28 13.00 -6.49
CA GLU A 92 10.69 13.98 -5.50
C GLU A 92 9.54 14.92 -5.10
N GLU A 93 8.78 15.42 -6.07
CA GLU A 93 7.60 16.28 -5.82
C GLU A 93 6.53 15.51 -5.05
N TYR A 94 6.29 14.23 -5.38
CA TYR A 94 5.38 13.40 -4.62
C TYR A 94 5.84 13.22 -3.17
N GLN A 95 7.13 12.99 -2.93
CA GLN A 95 7.65 12.86 -1.57
C GLN A 95 7.52 14.16 -0.78
N LEU A 96 7.81 15.29 -1.40
CA LEU A 96 7.63 16.61 -0.79
C LEU A 96 6.15 16.88 -0.48
N PHE A 97 5.24 16.51 -1.36
CA PHE A 97 3.80 16.62 -1.15
C PHE A 97 3.31 15.74 0.01
N MET A 98 3.79 14.50 0.12
CA MET A 98 3.39 13.56 1.18
C MET A 98 3.94 13.93 2.56
N SER A 99 5.10 14.59 2.63
CA SER A 99 5.74 14.95 3.90
C SER A 99 4.84 15.78 4.82
N PRO A 100 4.22 16.88 4.40
CA PRO A 100 3.30 17.65 5.25
C PRO A 100 2.02 16.84 5.60
N CYS A 101 1.58 15.91 4.77
CA CYS A 101 0.46 15.03 5.09
C CYS A 101 0.77 14.14 6.30
N PHE A 102 1.98 13.57 6.35
CA PHE A 102 2.43 12.79 7.51
C PHE A 102 2.58 13.66 8.74
N ILE A 103 3.18 14.85 8.62
CA ILE A 103 3.35 15.80 9.74
C ILE A 103 1.99 16.23 10.29
N ALA A 104 1.03 16.54 9.43
CA ALA A 104 -0.33 16.90 9.84
C ALA A 104 -1.03 15.76 10.63
N GLY A 105 -0.76 14.50 10.27
CA GLY A 105 -1.29 13.34 10.98
C GLY A 105 -0.64 13.04 12.33
N MET A 106 0.58 13.54 12.57
CA MET A 106 1.32 13.24 13.81
C MET A 106 0.64 13.81 15.06
N THR A 107 0.17 15.04 15.02
CA THR A 107 -0.46 15.68 16.19
C THR A 107 -1.73 14.96 16.64
N PRO A 108 -2.71 14.67 15.79
CA PRO A 108 -3.88 13.86 16.18
C PRO A 108 -3.50 12.48 16.72
N CYS A 109 -2.54 11.80 16.08
CA CYS A 109 -2.07 10.50 16.55
C CYS A 109 -1.40 10.58 17.92
N TYR A 110 -0.61 11.63 18.17
CA TYR A 110 0.00 11.86 19.48
C TYR A 110 -1.06 12.11 20.56
N LEU A 111 -2.04 12.97 20.30
CA LEU A 111 -3.12 13.24 21.26
C LEU A 111 -3.93 11.99 21.58
N ASP A 112 -4.30 11.23 20.55
CA ASP A 112 -5.01 9.95 20.71
C ASP A 112 -4.16 8.91 21.47
N GLY A 113 -2.86 8.84 21.20
CA GLY A 113 -1.94 7.94 21.88
C GLY A 113 -1.67 8.32 23.34
N ARG A 114 -1.59 9.62 23.65
CA ARG A 114 -1.35 10.14 25.01
C ARG A 114 -2.45 9.73 25.99
N ASP A 115 -3.68 9.67 25.51
CA ASP A 115 -4.85 9.39 26.34
C ASP A 115 -5.14 7.87 26.45
N LYS A 116 -4.29 7.03 25.86
CA LYS A 116 -4.38 5.56 25.94
C LYS A 116 -3.37 4.96 26.92
N PRO A 117 -3.66 3.79 27.50
CA PRO A 117 -2.70 3.08 28.33
C PRO A 117 -1.40 2.76 27.60
N GLU A 118 -0.30 2.67 28.32
CA GLU A 118 0.98 2.22 27.77
C GLU A 118 0.84 0.86 27.07
N GLY A 119 1.46 0.73 25.88
CA GLY A 119 1.36 -0.46 25.05
C GLY A 119 0.10 -0.57 24.17
N ALA A 120 -0.88 0.33 24.31
CA ALA A 120 -2.06 0.41 23.43
C ALA A 120 -1.75 1.10 22.08
N PHE A 121 -0.63 0.72 21.45
CA PHE A 121 -0.13 1.36 20.24
C PHE A 121 -1.05 1.15 19.03
N PHE A 122 -1.76 0.02 19.01
CA PHE A 122 -2.76 -0.26 17.98
C PHE A 122 -4.10 -0.55 18.64
N PRO A 123 -5.21 0.07 18.23
CA PRO A 123 -6.54 -0.21 18.73
C PRO A 123 -7.06 -1.56 18.17
N MET A 124 -6.23 -2.59 18.20
CA MET A 124 -6.62 -3.93 17.78
C MET A 124 -7.04 -4.77 18.97
N ARG A 125 -8.18 -5.45 18.83
CA ARG A 125 -8.57 -6.48 19.78
C ARG A 125 -7.59 -7.65 19.67
N CYS A 126 -7.16 -8.21 20.79
CA CYS A 126 -6.29 -9.41 20.80
C CYS A 126 -6.89 -10.57 19.99
N SER A 127 -8.22 -10.68 19.93
CA SER A 127 -8.92 -11.64 19.07
C SER A 127 -8.72 -11.46 17.58
N SER A 128 -8.22 -10.29 17.14
CA SER A 128 -7.91 -10.01 15.73
C SER A 128 -6.48 -10.41 15.35
N VAL A 129 -5.66 -10.79 16.33
CA VAL A 129 -4.28 -11.23 16.10
C VAL A 129 -4.28 -12.71 15.78
N GLN A 130 -3.91 -13.08 14.55
CA GLN A 130 -3.65 -14.47 14.19
C GLN A 130 -2.18 -14.79 14.50
N TYR A 131 -1.98 -15.56 15.55
CA TYR A 131 -0.64 -15.99 15.94
C TYR A 131 -0.27 -17.29 15.20
N HIS A 132 0.79 -17.23 14.40
CA HIS A 132 1.35 -18.36 13.67
C HIS A 132 2.70 -18.84 14.23
N GLY A 133 3.01 -18.51 15.48
CA GLY A 133 4.26 -18.87 16.13
C GLY A 133 4.23 -20.22 16.83
N VAL A 134 5.14 -20.41 17.79
CA VAL A 134 5.26 -21.63 18.59
C VAL A 134 4.01 -21.82 19.45
N ALA A 135 3.53 -23.06 19.58
CA ALA A 135 2.38 -23.39 20.44
C ALA A 135 2.55 -22.84 21.86
N ARG A 136 1.43 -22.53 22.49
CA ARG A 136 1.39 -22.06 23.90
C ARG A 136 2.24 -22.96 24.77
N ARG A 137 3.15 -22.38 25.54
CA ARG A 137 3.96 -23.09 26.53
C ARG A 137 3.38 -22.80 27.90
N GLU A 138 3.34 -23.82 28.73
CA GLU A 138 3.07 -23.66 30.14
C GLU A 138 4.40 -23.57 30.91
N TRP A 139 4.44 -22.73 31.92
CA TRP A 139 5.60 -22.61 32.80
C TRP A 139 5.54 -23.82 33.77
N THR A 140 6.55 -24.67 33.71
CA THR A 140 6.77 -25.75 34.66
C THR A 140 7.68 -25.28 35.78
#